data_04a2a1131e7ceb1e7114b7dea0fbffb2
#
_entry.id   04a2a1131e7ceb1e7114b7dea0fbffb2
#
_cell.length_a   1.000
_cell.length_b   1.000
_cell.length_c   1.000
_cell.angle_alpha   90.00
_cell.angle_beta   90.00
_cell.angle_gamma   90.00
#
_symmetry.space_group_name_H-M   'P 1'
#
loop_
_entity.id
_entity.type
_entity.pdbx_description
1 polymer ?
#
loop_
_entity_poly.entity_id
_entity_poly.type
_entity_poly.pdbx_seq_one_letter_code
_entity_poly.pdbx_strand_id
1 'polypeptide(L)'
;EIVCFDKQDDWGGLWNYSWRTGSDQYGDPIPNSMYRYLWSNGPKECLEFADYSFDEHFGQPIPSFPPREVLYDYILGRVKKGNLKNKIKFNTTVTNVTYNNDSFNLTYRDKKNNTILNETFDYVVVSTGHFSVPFIPEYPGMKSFPGRIMHSHDFRDAEEFRDKNVIVLGSSYSAEDVA
;
A
#
# COMPACT_ATOMS: atom_id res chain seq x y z
N GLU A 1 4.70 -25.14 4.47
CA GLU A 1 5.60 -24.03 4.08
C GLU A 1 4.77 -22.77 3.82
N ILE A 2 5.33 -21.57 4.15
CA ILE A 2 4.67 -20.28 3.92
C ILE A 2 5.48 -19.51 2.89
N VAL A 3 4.80 -18.98 1.87
CA VAL A 3 5.36 -18.04 0.91
C VAL A 3 4.41 -16.84 0.78
N CYS A 4 4.95 -15.63 0.68
CA CYS A 4 4.22 -14.41 0.40
C CYS A 4 4.58 -13.92 -1.01
N PHE A 5 3.58 -13.50 -1.79
CA PHE A 5 3.77 -12.91 -3.11
C PHE A 5 3.49 -11.41 -3.00
N ASP A 6 4.45 -10.58 -3.39
CA ASP A 6 4.26 -9.13 -3.42
C ASP A 6 4.62 -8.59 -4.81
N LYS A 7 3.72 -7.81 -5.40
CA LYS A 7 3.96 -7.19 -6.70
C LYS A 7 4.97 -6.05 -6.67
N GLN A 8 5.23 -5.49 -5.49
CA GLN A 8 6.23 -4.44 -5.29
C GLN A 8 7.65 -5.04 -5.22
N ASP A 9 8.64 -4.19 -5.32
CA ASP A 9 10.04 -4.57 -5.27
C ASP A 9 10.61 -4.65 -3.85
N ASP A 10 9.86 -4.15 -2.87
CA ASP A 10 10.19 -4.23 -1.46
C ASP A 10 8.92 -4.34 -0.61
N TRP A 11 9.08 -4.74 0.64
CA TRP A 11 8.01 -4.92 1.62
C TRP A 11 7.47 -3.58 2.15
N GLY A 12 6.38 -3.65 2.93
CA GLY A 12 5.80 -2.48 3.61
C GLY A 12 4.49 -1.99 2.98
N GLY A 13 4.14 -2.46 1.77
CA GLY A 13 2.89 -2.17 1.10
C GLY A 13 2.60 -0.67 1.05
N LEU A 14 1.43 -0.25 1.59
CA LEU A 14 1.04 1.14 1.66
C LEU A 14 2.02 2.03 2.45
N TRP A 15 2.63 1.51 3.53
CA TRP A 15 3.54 2.27 4.39
C TRP A 15 4.91 2.53 3.76
N ASN A 16 5.27 1.79 2.72
CA ASN A 16 6.47 2.05 1.93
C ASN A 16 6.20 3.16 0.92
N TYR A 17 6.43 4.41 1.34
CA TYR A 17 6.15 5.59 0.53
C TYR A 17 6.95 5.60 -0.77
N SER A 18 6.27 5.96 -1.85
CA SER A 18 6.87 6.29 -3.13
C SER A 18 6.23 7.56 -3.70
N TRP A 19 7.04 8.44 -4.26
CA TRP A 19 6.58 9.63 -4.98
C TRP A 19 5.93 9.28 -6.34
N ARG A 20 6.18 8.07 -6.85
CA ARG A 20 5.69 7.63 -8.16
C ARG A 20 4.18 7.42 -8.15
N THR A 21 3.56 7.75 -9.29
CA THR A 21 2.15 7.51 -9.60
C THR A 21 2.00 6.81 -10.95
N GLY A 22 0.79 6.41 -11.33
CA GLY A 22 0.53 5.77 -12.63
C GLY A 22 0.96 4.31 -12.67
N SER A 23 1.95 3.98 -13.49
CA SER A 23 2.43 2.60 -13.67
C SER A 23 3.90 2.45 -13.31
N ASP A 24 4.26 1.26 -12.87
CA ASP A 24 5.64 0.89 -12.60
C ASP A 24 6.42 0.59 -13.91
N GLN A 25 7.70 0.27 -13.78
CA GLN A 25 8.59 -0.06 -14.90
C GLN A 25 8.18 -1.31 -15.70
N TYR A 26 7.25 -2.08 -15.19
CA TYR A 26 6.71 -3.29 -15.84
C TYR A 26 5.32 -3.07 -16.42
N GLY A 27 4.78 -1.84 -16.33
CA GLY A 27 3.46 -1.46 -16.83
C GLY A 27 2.30 -1.78 -15.86
N ASP A 28 2.57 -2.30 -14.67
CA ASP A 28 1.54 -2.55 -13.66
C ASP A 28 1.15 -1.26 -12.94
N PRO A 29 -0.13 -1.03 -12.64
CA PRO A 29 -0.56 0.11 -11.84
C PRO A 29 0.14 0.13 -10.47
N ILE A 30 0.64 1.31 -10.07
CA ILE A 30 1.21 1.53 -8.75
C ILE A 30 0.09 1.49 -7.70
N PRO A 31 0.14 0.58 -6.73
CA PRO A 31 -0.95 0.40 -5.76
C PRO A 31 -0.89 1.41 -4.61
N ASN A 32 0.21 2.13 -4.47
CA ASN A 32 0.49 2.95 -3.30
C ASN A 32 -0.20 4.31 -3.40
N SER A 33 -1.07 4.61 -2.42
CA SER A 33 -1.77 5.89 -2.26
C SER A 33 -1.21 6.73 -1.11
N MET A 34 -0.06 6.36 -0.54
CA MET A 34 0.60 7.08 0.55
C MET A 34 1.09 8.45 0.10
N TYR A 35 0.95 9.45 0.96
CA TYR A 35 1.50 10.78 0.76
C TYR A 35 2.58 11.11 1.79
N ARG A 36 3.41 12.07 1.44
CA ARG A 36 4.70 12.34 2.08
C ARG A 36 4.59 12.62 3.58
N TYR A 37 3.63 13.42 3.98
CA TYR A 37 3.49 13.93 5.35
C TYR A 37 2.30 13.33 6.09
N LEU A 38 1.89 12.12 5.73
CA LEU A 38 0.83 11.42 6.46
C LEU A 38 1.22 11.16 7.91
N TRP A 39 0.34 11.50 8.82
CA TRP A 39 0.34 11.08 10.21
C TRP A 39 -0.74 10.02 10.43
N SER A 40 -0.49 9.08 11.32
CA SER A 40 -1.51 8.09 11.65
C SER A 40 -2.75 8.77 12.23
N ASN A 41 -3.92 8.44 11.73
CA ASN A 41 -5.20 8.86 12.28
C ASN A 41 -5.72 7.91 13.37
N GLY A 42 -4.98 6.82 13.64
CA GLY A 42 -5.21 5.90 14.75
C GLY A 42 -4.06 5.94 15.76
N PRO A 43 -4.35 5.80 17.05
CA PRO A 43 -3.30 5.77 18.06
C PRO A 43 -2.46 4.49 17.93
N LYS A 44 -1.16 4.60 18.18
CA LYS A 44 -0.20 3.48 18.10
C LYS A 44 -0.62 2.29 18.96
N GLU A 45 -1.27 2.56 20.08
CA GLU A 45 -1.78 1.56 21.01
C GLU A 45 -2.82 0.62 20.37
N CYS A 46 -3.50 1.07 19.31
CA CYS A 46 -4.43 0.26 18.51
C CYS A 46 -3.76 -0.38 17.28
N LEU A 47 -2.50 -0.07 17.02
CA LEU A 47 -1.74 -0.52 15.84
C LEU A 47 -0.65 -1.54 16.21
N GLU A 48 -0.46 -1.82 17.50
CA GLU A 48 0.54 -2.78 17.97
C GLU A 48 0.25 -4.21 17.53
N PHE A 49 1.30 -4.90 17.12
CA PHE A 49 1.26 -6.36 17.01
C PHE A 49 1.21 -6.97 18.42
N ALA A 50 0.41 -8.03 18.59
CA ALA A 50 0.24 -8.68 19.88
C ALA A 50 1.55 -9.22 20.52
N ASP A 51 2.56 -9.48 19.70
CA ASP A 51 3.85 -10.05 20.10
C ASP A 51 5.03 -9.11 19.83
N TYR A 52 4.77 -7.82 19.56
CA TYR A 52 5.79 -6.81 19.28
C TYR A 52 5.26 -5.41 19.52
N SER A 53 5.66 -4.78 20.62
CA SER A 53 5.21 -3.44 20.98
C SER A 53 6.07 -2.33 20.36
N PHE A 54 5.54 -1.11 20.30
CA PHE A 54 6.30 0.07 19.89
C PHE A 54 7.46 0.34 20.89
N ASP A 55 7.20 0.17 22.19
CA ASP A 55 8.23 0.38 23.21
C ASP A 55 9.35 -0.65 23.09
N GLU A 56 9.06 -1.92 22.76
CA GLU A 56 10.09 -2.91 22.45
C GLU A 56 10.92 -2.51 21.22
N HIS A 57 10.27 -1.96 20.19
CA HIS A 57 10.95 -1.59 18.96
C HIS A 57 11.85 -0.37 19.11
N PHE A 58 11.33 0.71 19.73
CA PHE A 58 12.04 1.99 19.82
C PHE A 58 12.88 2.13 21.09
N GLY A 59 12.68 1.27 22.08
CA GLY A 59 13.37 1.33 23.38
C GLY A 59 12.99 2.55 24.23
N GLN A 60 11.99 3.31 23.81
CA GLN A 60 11.47 4.50 24.48
C GLN A 60 10.04 4.79 24.04
N PRO A 61 9.24 5.47 24.87
CA PRO A 61 7.91 5.92 24.47
C PRO A 61 7.96 6.89 23.28
N ILE A 62 7.00 6.72 22.34
CA ILE A 62 6.79 7.63 21.22
C ILE A 62 5.37 8.21 21.27
N PRO A 63 5.08 9.33 20.57
CA PRO A 63 3.72 9.88 20.47
C PRO A 63 2.69 8.86 19.99
N SER A 64 1.44 8.95 20.50
CA SER A 64 0.38 8.02 20.14
C SER A 64 -0.02 8.08 18.66
N PHE A 65 0.11 9.22 18.03
CA PHE A 65 -0.17 9.38 16.59
C PHE A 65 1.15 9.61 15.84
N PRO A 66 1.84 8.55 15.42
CA PRO A 66 3.14 8.70 14.78
C PRO A 66 3.02 9.04 13.29
N PRO A 67 4.03 9.69 12.70
CA PRO A 67 4.13 9.85 11.25
C PRO A 67 4.36 8.51 10.55
N ARG A 68 4.05 8.45 9.26
CA ARG A 68 4.10 7.22 8.44
C ARG A 68 5.44 6.49 8.51
N GLU A 69 6.55 7.21 8.52
CA GLU A 69 7.90 6.62 8.55
C GLU A 69 8.18 5.86 9.85
N VAL A 70 7.61 6.29 10.95
CA VAL A 70 7.70 5.58 12.25
C VAL A 70 6.94 4.26 12.18
N LEU A 71 5.75 4.25 11.59
CA LEU A 71 4.98 3.02 11.37
C LEU A 71 5.69 2.07 10.39
N TYR A 72 6.26 2.61 9.32
CA TYR A 72 7.04 1.80 8.38
C TYR A 72 8.23 1.12 9.07
N ASP A 73 8.99 1.86 9.89
CA ASP A 73 10.13 1.32 10.63
C ASP A 73 9.69 0.27 11.66
N TYR A 74 8.60 0.53 12.37
CA TYR A 74 8.01 -0.43 13.31
C TYR A 74 7.63 -1.75 12.64
N ILE A 75 6.93 -1.70 11.49
CA ILE A 75 6.57 -2.89 10.72
C ILE A 75 7.83 -3.64 10.25
N LEU A 76 8.86 -2.90 9.82
CA LEU A 76 10.16 -3.48 9.45
C LEU A 76 10.80 -4.23 10.62
N GLY A 77 10.75 -3.65 11.81
CA GLY A 77 11.26 -4.30 13.03
C GLY A 77 10.57 -5.66 13.25
N ARG A 78 9.25 -5.71 13.12
CA ARG A 78 8.47 -6.94 13.26
C ARG A 78 8.84 -7.99 12.19
N VAL A 79 9.00 -7.58 10.94
CA VAL A 79 9.41 -8.46 9.83
C VAL A 79 10.81 -9.02 10.06
N LYS A 80 11.75 -8.20 10.55
CA LYS A 80 13.11 -8.60 10.91
C LYS A 80 13.11 -9.58 12.08
N LYS A 81 12.37 -9.27 13.16
CA LYS A 81 12.24 -10.16 14.33
C LYS A 81 11.72 -11.55 13.94
N GLY A 82 10.76 -11.61 13.02
CA GLY A 82 10.21 -12.86 12.50
C GLY A 82 11.08 -13.56 11.44
N ASN A 83 12.16 -12.95 10.99
CA ASN A 83 12.96 -13.41 9.85
C ASN A 83 12.11 -13.75 8.61
N LEU A 84 11.14 -12.88 8.29
CA LEU A 84 10.12 -13.15 7.29
C LEU A 84 10.50 -12.69 5.87
N LYS A 85 11.50 -11.81 5.73
CA LYS A 85 11.84 -11.21 4.42
C LYS A 85 12.22 -12.26 3.37
N ASN A 86 12.84 -13.36 3.77
CA ASN A 86 13.21 -14.47 2.89
C ASN A 86 12.02 -15.33 2.44
N LYS A 87 10.84 -15.13 3.04
CA LYS A 87 9.58 -15.79 2.65
C LYS A 87 8.79 -14.99 1.60
N ILE A 88 9.26 -13.79 1.24
CA ILE A 88 8.55 -12.90 0.32
C ILE A 88 9.18 -12.99 -1.07
N LYS A 89 8.38 -13.36 -2.05
CA LYS A 89 8.72 -13.28 -3.48
C LYS A 89 8.28 -11.90 -3.98
N PHE A 90 9.22 -10.96 -4.02
CA PHE A 90 8.99 -9.61 -4.56
C PHE A 90 8.92 -9.60 -6.08
N ASN A 91 8.40 -8.50 -6.66
CA ASN A 91 8.18 -8.36 -8.10
C ASN A 91 7.36 -9.49 -8.70
N THR A 92 6.42 -10.01 -7.91
CA THR A 92 5.62 -11.18 -8.29
C THR A 92 4.14 -10.84 -8.18
N THR A 93 3.47 -10.74 -9.33
CA THR A 93 2.05 -10.39 -9.40
C THR A 93 1.21 -11.65 -9.51
N VAL A 94 0.42 -11.94 -8.49
CA VAL A 94 -0.61 -13.00 -8.58
C VAL A 94 -1.73 -12.50 -9.50
N THR A 95 -2.00 -13.24 -10.56
CA THR A 95 -2.97 -12.87 -11.61
C THR A 95 -4.25 -13.67 -11.53
N ASN A 96 -4.19 -14.88 -10.98
CA ASN A 96 -5.37 -15.73 -10.84
C ASN A 96 -5.23 -16.69 -9.66
N VAL A 97 -6.34 -16.99 -9.01
CA VAL A 97 -6.46 -18.01 -7.96
C VAL A 97 -7.72 -18.81 -8.24
N THR A 98 -7.59 -20.12 -8.34
CA THR A 98 -8.73 -21.05 -8.49
C THR A 98 -8.67 -22.10 -7.40
N TYR A 99 -9.85 -22.53 -6.95
CA TYR A 99 -9.97 -23.61 -5.97
C TYR A 99 -10.50 -24.87 -6.66
N ASN A 100 -9.78 -25.97 -6.58
CA ASN A 100 -10.15 -27.26 -7.17
C ASN A 100 -9.68 -28.41 -6.27
N ASN A 101 -10.58 -29.36 -5.98
CA ASN A 101 -10.23 -30.62 -5.30
C ASN A 101 -9.40 -30.39 -4.03
N ASP A 102 -9.89 -29.56 -3.12
CA ASP A 102 -9.30 -29.26 -1.82
C ASP A 102 -7.95 -28.51 -1.85
N SER A 103 -7.59 -27.91 -2.98
CA SER A 103 -6.39 -27.10 -3.13
C SER A 103 -6.61 -25.83 -3.93
N PHE A 104 -5.74 -24.84 -3.72
CA PHE A 104 -5.71 -23.58 -4.46
C PHE A 104 -4.61 -23.62 -5.49
N ASN A 105 -4.96 -23.34 -6.75
CA ASN A 105 -4.00 -23.17 -7.83
C ASN A 105 -3.80 -21.67 -8.08
N LEU A 106 -2.58 -21.19 -7.90
CA LEU A 106 -2.18 -19.81 -8.14
C LEU A 106 -1.45 -19.72 -9.47
N THR A 107 -1.86 -18.74 -10.28
CA THR A 107 -1.09 -18.27 -11.43
C THR A 107 -0.48 -16.93 -11.07
N TYR A 108 0.82 -16.77 -11.26
CA TYR A 108 1.51 -15.52 -10.98
C TYR A 108 2.57 -15.23 -12.04
N ARG A 109 2.88 -13.94 -12.18
CA ARG A 109 3.91 -13.45 -13.09
C ARG A 109 5.13 -12.98 -12.29
N ASP A 110 6.29 -13.56 -12.55
CA ASP A 110 7.57 -12.97 -12.19
C ASP A 110 7.84 -11.79 -13.13
N LYS A 111 7.79 -10.58 -12.61
CA LYS A 111 7.92 -9.35 -13.41
C LYS A 111 9.33 -9.14 -13.97
N LYS A 112 10.36 -9.60 -13.25
CA LYS A 112 11.76 -9.44 -13.66
C LYS A 112 12.08 -10.28 -14.90
N ASN A 113 11.59 -11.51 -14.92
CA ASN A 113 11.85 -12.45 -16.01
C ASN A 113 10.69 -12.47 -17.03
N ASN A 114 9.58 -11.78 -16.73
CA ASN A 114 8.35 -11.79 -17.51
C ASN A 114 7.82 -13.21 -17.78
N THR A 115 7.92 -14.09 -16.77
CA THR A 115 7.47 -15.49 -16.86
C THR A 115 6.21 -15.71 -16.05
N ILE A 116 5.30 -16.53 -16.58
CA ILE A 116 4.08 -16.96 -15.90
C ILE A 116 4.34 -18.34 -15.29
N LEU A 117 4.04 -18.46 -14.01
CA LEU A 117 4.26 -19.66 -13.21
C LEU A 117 2.95 -20.06 -12.51
N ASN A 118 2.87 -21.35 -12.15
CA ASN A 118 1.74 -21.90 -11.40
C ASN A 118 2.26 -22.68 -10.21
N GLU A 119 1.63 -22.49 -9.05
CA GLU A 119 1.91 -23.27 -7.83
C GLU A 119 0.60 -23.64 -7.14
N THR A 120 0.61 -24.73 -6.38
CA THR A 120 -0.56 -25.23 -5.65
C THR A 120 -0.35 -25.09 -4.14
N PHE A 121 -1.38 -24.69 -3.42
CA PHE A 121 -1.36 -24.45 -1.98
C PHE A 121 -2.61 -25.03 -1.31
N ASP A 122 -2.46 -25.44 -0.04
CA ASP A 122 -3.58 -25.89 0.78
C ASP A 122 -4.44 -24.72 1.25
N TYR A 123 -3.83 -23.54 1.47
CA TYR A 123 -4.48 -22.34 1.98
C TYR A 123 -3.98 -21.10 1.25
N VAL A 124 -4.87 -20.12 1.08
CA VAL A 124 -4.54 -18.79 0.54
C VAL A 124 -5.09 -17.71 1.45
N VAL A 125 -4.24 -16.77 1.84
CA VAL A 125 -4.63 -15.56 2.57
C VAL A 125 -4.51 -14.37 1.62
N VAL A 126 -5.63 -13.69 1.36
CA VAL A 126 -5.67 -12.51 0.50
C VAL A 126 -5.40 -11.26 1.34
N SER A 127 -4.25 -10.63 1.14
CA SER A 127 -3.80 -9.45 1.89
C SER A 127 -3.40 -8.31 0.95
N THR A 128 -4.20 -8.07 -0.10
CA THR A 128 -3.88 -7.13 -1.19
C THR A 128 -4.10 -5.66 -0.84
N GLY A 129 -4.61 -5.37 0.36
CA GLY A 129 -5.04 -4.03 0.75
C GLY A 129 -6.33 -3.59 0.05
N HIS A 130 -6.82 -2.40 0.36
CA HIS A 130 -8.11 -1.91 -0.16
C HIS A 130 -8.03 -0.51 -0.80
N PHE A 131 -6.86 0.13 -0.84
CA PHE A 131 -6.66 1.46 -1.43
C PHE A 131 -5.84 1.45 -2.73
N SER A 132 -5.63 0.28 -3.33
CA SER A 132 -4.75 0.13 -4.49
C SER A 132 -5.36 0.53 -5.83
N VAL A 133 -6.69 0.56 -5.92
CA VAL A 133 -7.40 0.92 -7.15
C VAL A 133 -8.37 2.05 -6.86
N PRO A 134 -8.18 3.25 -7.47
CA PRO A 134 -9.06 4.39 -7.23
C PRO A 134 -10.43 4.16 -7.89
N PHE A 135 -11.49 4.47 -7.16
CA PHE A 135 -12.82 4.63 -7.72
C PHE A 135 -13.07 6.11 -8.02
N ILE A 136 -13.20 6.45 -9.28
CA ILE A 136 -13.40 7.82 -9.74
C ILE A 136 -14.85 7.98 -10.20
N PRO A 137 -15.71 8.65 -9.41
CA PRO A 137 -17.08 8.93 -9.84
C PRO A 137 -17.11 9.97 -10.96
N GLU A 138 -18.10 9.87 -11.85
CA GLU A 138 -18.32 10.88 -12.88
C GLU A 138 -19.24 12.00 -12.35
N TYR A 139 -18.79 13.22 -12.46
CA TYR A 139 -19.58 14.41 -12.15
C TYR A 139 -19.86 15.23 -13.43
N PRO A 140 -21.05 15.87 -13.53
CA PRO A 140 -21.32 16.80 -14.63
C PRO A 140 -20.27 17.90 -14.69
N GLY A 141 -19.68 18.11 -15.86
CA GLY A 141 -18.67 19.15 -16.07
C GLY A 141 -17.20 18.69 -15.88
N MET A 142 -16.93 17.51 -15.34
CA MET A 142 -15.54 17.05 -15.17
C MET A 142 -14.74 17.06 -16.48
N LYS A 143 -15.34 16.59 -17.59
CA LYS A 143 -14.65 16.52 -18.89
C LYS A 143 -14.38 17.89 -19.52
N SER A 144 -15.10 18.92 -19.11
CA SER A 144 -14.93 20.29 -19.58
C SER A 144 -14.21 21.21 -18.60
N PHE A 145 -13.79 20.69 -17.46
CA PHE A 145 -13.05 21.46 -16.47
C PHE A 145 -11.65 21.81 -17.02
N PRO A 146 -11.27 23.09 -17.08
CA PRO A 146 -10.01 23.50 -17.70
C PRO A 146 -8.77 23.26 -16.83
N GLY A 147 -8.98 22.96 -15.54
CA GLY A 147 -7.91 22.71 -14.58
C GLY A 147 -7.53 21.23 -14.49
N ARG A 148 -6.57 20.93 -13.63
CA ARG A 148 -6.19 19.55 -13.32
C ARG A 148 -7.25 18.88 -12.44
N ILE A 149 -7.60 17.65 -12.78
CA ILE A 149 -8.41 16.75 -11.96
C ILE A 149 -7.52 15.57 -11.56
N MET A 150 -7.58 15.21 -10.29
CA MET A 150 -6.77 14.13 -9.72
C MET A 150 -7.56 13.36 -8.67
N HIS A 151 -7.40 12.06 -8.58
CA HIS A 151 -7.87 11.28 -7.44
C HIS A 151 -6.85 11.36 -6.30
N SER A 152 -7.30 11.36 -5.03
CA SER A 152 -6.41 11.38 -3.85
C SER A 152 -5.42 10.23 -3.80
N HIS A 153 -5.68 9.14 -4.49
CA HIS A 153 -4.71 8.05 -4.68
C HIS A 153 -3.35 8.53 -5.23
N ASP A 154 -3.35 9.54 -6.10
CA ASP A 154 -2.15 10.07 -6.73
C ASP A 154 -1.59 11.32 -6.02
N PHE A 155 -2.22 11.76 -4.95
CA PHE A 155 -1.69 12.82 -4.10
C PHE A 155 -0.42 12.35 -3.39
N ARG A 156 0.64 13.18 -3.40
CA ARG A 156 1.92 12.86 -2.76
C ARG A 156 2.37 13.89 -1.74
N ASP A 157 2.16 15.18 -2.05
CA ASP A 157 2.33 16.31 -1.13
C ASP A 157 1.59 17.54 -1.64
N ALA A 158 1.56 18.59 -0.84
CA ALA A 158 0.84 19.83 -1.15
C ALA A 158 1.67 20.86 -1.92
N GLU A 159 2.95 20.63 -2.18
CA GLU A 159 3.84 21.64 -2.78
C GLU A 159 3.39 22.05 -4.19
N GLU A 160 2.88 21.11 -4.97
CA GLU A 160 2.40 21.40 -6.33
C GLU A 160 1.11 22.25 -6.36
N PHE A 161 0.42 22.39 -5.23
CA PHE A 161 -0.82 23.17 -5.10
C PHE A 161 -0.61 24.54 -4.45
N ARG A 162 0.61 24.90 -4.07
CA ARG A 162 0.92 26.19 -3.48
C ARG A 162 0.43 27.33 -4.37
N ASP A 163 -0.23 28.30 -3.77
CA ASP A 163 -0.81 29.48 -4.44
C ASP A 163 -1.87 29.15 -5.52
N LYS A 164 -2.49 27.97 -5.45
CA LYS A 164 -3.58 27.58 -6.37
C LYS A 164 -4.91 27.51 -5.66
N ASN A 165 -5.98 27.75 -6.41
CA ASN A 165 -7.33 27.47 -5.94
C ASN A 165 -7.61 25.99 -6.15
N VAL A 166 -7.83 25.25 -5.06
CA VAL A 166 -8.06 23.81 -5.06
C VAL A 166 -9.46 23.54 -4.53
N ILE A 167 -10.16 22.62 -5.19
CA ILE A 167 -11.43 22.08 -4.70
C ILE A 167 -11.20 20.62 -4.33
N VAL A 168 -11.48 20.28 -3.08
CA VAL A 168 -11.46 18.90 -2.60
C VAL A 168 -12.88 18.36 -2.58
N LEU A 169 -13.14 17.27 -3.32
CA LEU A 169 -14.43 16.61 -3.36
C LEU A 169 -14.39 15.34 -2.50
N GLY A 170 -15.09 15.38 -1.38
CA GLY A 170 -15.18 14.27 -0.42
C GLY A 170 -15.41 14.77 0.99
N SER A 171 -15.71 13.84 1.90
CA SER A 171 -16.00 14.14 3.31
C SER A 171 -15.49 13.06 4.27
N SER A 172 -14.52 12.27 3.85
CA SER A 172 -13.85 11.26 4.67
C SER A 172 -12.42 11.68 4.96
N TYR A 173 -11.70 10.89 5.74
CA TYR A 173 -10.34 11.17 6.23
C TYR A 173 -9.38 11.67 5.14
N SER A 174 -9.42 11.10 3.93
CA SER A 174 -8.57 11.58 2.83
C SER A 174 -8.91 13.02 2.42
N ALA A 175 -10.17 13.42 2.49
CA ALA A 175 -10.56 14.80 2.17
C ALA A 175 -10.12 15.78 3.26
N GLU A 176 -10.22 15.37 4.52
CA GLU A 176 -9.77 16.17 5.67
C GLU A 176 -8.27 16.39 5.64
N ASP A 177 -7.50 15.33 5.35
CA ASP A 177 -6.04 15.39 5.33
C ASP A 177 -5.47 16.17 4.13
N VAL A 178 -6.18 16.17 2.99
CA VAL A 178 -5.71 16.83 1.77
C VAL A 178 -6.13 18.31 1.72
N ALA A 179 -7.20 18.69 2.44
CA ALA A 179 -7.71 20.06 2.47
C ALA A 179 -6.87 21.00 3.34
#